data_84fae903853dc6c4c516d5560ba9054b
#
_entry.id   84fae903853dc6c4c516d5560ba9054b
#
_cell.length_a   1.000
_cell.length_b   1.000
_cell.length_c   1.000
_cell.angle_alpha   90.00
_cell.angle_beta   90.00
_cell.angle_gamma   90.00
#
_symmetry.space_group_name_H-M   'P 1'
#
loop_
_entity.id
_entity.type
_entity.pdbx_description
1 polymer ?
#
loop_
_entity_poly.entity_id
_entity_poly.type
_entity_poly.pdbx_seq_one_letter_code
_entity_poly.pdbx_strand_id
1 'polypeptide(L)'
;MTSTQQRAALQRQIWAIANDVRGAVDGWDFKQYVLGTLFYRFISENFATYIEGGDESVKYAELTDSVITPEVKDDAIKTKGYFIYPSQMFANVAARASTNESLNTDLAAIFAAIESSANGYPSEQDIKGLFADFDTTSNRLGNTVKDKNGRLASVLRGVAGLDFGDFNDSHIDLFGDAYEFLISNYAANAGKSGGEFFTPQQVSKLIARLAMHGQSSINKIYDPACGSGSLLLQAKKQFDAHIIEDGFFGQELNHTTYNLARMNMFLHNVNYDKFNIELGDTLIEPHFGDDKPFDAIVSNPPYSFKLAGSDDPTLINDDRFAPAGVLAPKSKADFAFVLHALSYLSSKGRAAIVCFPGIFYRGGAEQKIRRYLVDNNYVETVISLAPNLFFGTTIGVSILVLSKHKTDTNTQFIDASGLFKKETNNNALLDSHIEQIMQVFESKENVDHFAQSVPFEQVAANDYNLSISSYVEAKDNREVLDIAQLNADLKTTVTRIDQLRRDIDAIVAEIEGEEL
;
A
#
# COMPACT_ATOMS: atom_id res chain seq x y z
N MET A 1 8.45 -17.95 20.55
CA MET A 1 7.30 -17.89 19.59
C MET A 1 7.89 -17.71 18.20
N THR A 2 7.22 -18.22 17.13
CA THR A 2 7.64 -17.90 15.76
C THR A 2 7.27 -16.45 15.44
N SER A 3 8.02 -15.80 14.53
CA SER A 3 7.75 -14.43 14.05
C SER A 3 6.28 -14.23 13.64
N THR A 4 5.66 -15.22 12.99
CA THR A 4 4.24 -15.20 12.60
C THR A 4 3.29 -15.22 13.81
N GLN A 5 3.64 -15.95 14.88
CA GLN A 5 2.83 -15.99 16.10
C GLN A 5 2.91 -14.70 16.90
N GLN A 6 4.09 -14.06 16.92
CA GLN A 6 4.29 -12.75 17.54
C GLN A 6 3.50 -11.67 16.83
N ARG A 7 3.53 -11.63 15.49
CA ARG A 7 2.71 -10.72 14.67
C ARG A 7 1.21 -10.90 14.93
N ALA A 8 0.73 -12.14 14.94
CA ALA A 8 -0.69 -12.41 15.19
C ALA A 8 -1.13 -12.05 16.62
N ALA A 9 -0.25 -12.20 17.62
CA ALA A 9 -0.51 -11.76 18.98
C ALA A 9 -0.57 -10.23 19.09
N LEU A 10 0.40 -9.54 18.49
CA LEU A 10 0.48 -8.08 18.43
C LEU A 10 -0.77 -7.48 17.73
N GLN A 11 -1.18 -8.03 16.60
CA GLN A 11 -2.39 -7.61 15.89
C GLN A 11 -3.65 -7.74 16.74
N ARG A 12 -3.79 -8.81 17.51
CA ARG A 12 -4.92 -8.98 18.45
C ARG A 12 -4.92 -7.96 19.59
N GLN A 13 -3.74 -7.65 20.13
CA GLN A 13 -3.59 -6.65 21.18
C GLN A 13 -3.92 -5.23 20.67
N ILE A 14 -3.43 -4.88 19.49
CA ILE A 14 -3.76 -3.62 18.82
C ILE A 14 -5.27 -3.49 18.60
N TRP A 15 -5.91 -4.59 18.17
CA TRP A 15 -7.35 -4.62 17.98
C TRP A 15 -8.14 -4.48 19.29
N ALA A 16 -7.61 -5.02 20.39
CA ALA A 16 -8.19 -4.84 21.72
C ALA A 16 -8.15 -3.35 22.17
N ILE A 17 -7.02 -2.66 21.98
CA ILE A 17 -6.91 -1.21 22.24
C ILE A 17 -7.97 -0.45 21.42
N ALA A 18 -8.12 -0.82 20.15
CA ALA A 18 -9.11 -0.22 19.27
C ALA A 18 -10.55 -0.44 19.77
N ASN A 19 -10.84 -1.57 20.40
CA ASN A 19 -12.17 -1.89 20.93
C ASN A 19 -12.46 -1.22 22.29
N ASP A 20 -11.47 -1.09 23.16
CA ASP A 20 -11.62 -0.49 24.50
C ASP A 20 -12.00 1.01 24.45
N VAL A 21 -11.66 1.69 23.37
CA VAL A 21 -11.98 3.11 23.15
C VAL A 21 -13.17 3.28 22.17
N ARG A 22 -13.71 2.19 21.64
CA ARG A 22 -14.78 2.10 20.64
C ARG A 22 -16.12 2.46 21.25
N GLY A 23 -16.52 3.30 21.81
CA GLY A 23 -17.88 3.63 22.33
C GLY A 23 -18.15 5.12 22.30
N ALA A 24 -17.14 5.90 21.94
CA ALA A 24 -17.18 7.33 22.11
C ALA A 24 -16.58 8.12 20.94
N VAL A 25 -15.85 7.47 20.03
CA VAL A 25 -15.21 8.10 18.86
C VAL A 25 -15.54 7.27 17.64
N ASP A 26 -15.88 7.91 16.52
CA ASP A 26 -16.08 7.21 15.24
C ASP A 26 -14.84 6.41 14.89
N GLY A 27 -15.03 5.22 14.32
CA GLY A 27 -13.96 4.22 14.15
C GLY A 27 -12.71 4.68 13.39
N TRP A 28 -12.82 5.77 12.62
CA TRP A 28 -11.70 6.40 11.92
C TRP A 28 -10.84 7.29 12.81
N ASP A 29 -11.47 8.20 13.51
CA ASP A 29 -10.76 9.18 14.35
C ASP A 29 -9.94 8.51 15.45
N PHE A 30 -10.44 7.38 15.93
CA PHE A 30 -9.75 6.59 16.94
C PHE A 30 -8.42 5.99 16.41
N LYS A 31 -8.40 5.53 15.16
CA LYS A 31 -7.19 4.93 14.55
C LYS A 31 -6.04 5.93 14.44
N GLN A 32 -6.32 7.20 14.17
CA GLN A 32 -5.32 8.26 14.14
C GLN A 32 -4.61 8.40 15.49
N TYR A 33 -5.35 8.29 16.61
CA TYR A 33 -4.75 8.34 17.94
C TYR A 33 -3.87 7.13 18.23
N VAL A 34 -4.28 5.94 17.84
CA VAL A 34 -3.44 4.74 17.99
C VAL A 34 -2.21 4.80 17.09
N LEU A 35 -2.37 5.19 15.83
CA LEU A 35 -1.27 5.35 14.88
C LEU A 35 -0.25 6.38 15.35
N GLY A 36 -0.71 7.58 15.74
CA GLY A 36 0.16 8.64 16.25
C GLY A 36 0.85 8.27 17.56
N THR A 37 0.16 7.53 18.46
CA THR A 37 0.75 7.05 19.72
C THR A 37 1.80 5.96 19.46
N LEU A 38 1.54 5.04 18.52
CA LEU A 38 2.49 4.02 18.11
C LEU A 38 3.74 4.67 17.50
N PHE A 39 3.55 5.66 16.64
CA PHE A 39 4.65 6.43 16.07
C PHE A 39 5.45 7.17 17.15
N TYR A 40 4.79 7.84 18.08
CA TYR A 40 5.45 8.53 19.19
C TYR A 40 6.27 7.56 20.06
N ARG A 41 5.73 6.37 20.37
CA ARG A 41 6.48 5.33 21.07
C ARG A 41 7.71 4.91 20.27
N PHE A 42 7.58 4.63 19.00
CA PHE A 42 8.68 4.21 18.15
C PHE A 42 9.81 5.26 18.10
N ILE A 43 9.48 6.53 17.79
CA ILE A 43 10.51 7.57 17.68
C ILE A 43 11.20 7.81 19.03
N SER A 44 10.47 7.68 20.16
CA SER A 44 11.03 7.76 21.49
C SER A 44 12.03 6.62 21.77
N GLU A 45 11.65 5.37 21.53
CA GLU A 45 12.49 4.21 21.76
C GLU A 45 13.71 4.20 20.81
N ASN A 46 13.50 4.54 19.53
CA ASN A 46 14.58 4.66 18.54
C ASN A 46 15.58 5.78 18.91
N PHE A 47 15.07 6.89 19.43
CA PHE A 47 15.90 8.00 19.89
C PHE A 47 16.72 7.62 21.13
N ALA A 48 16.11 6.97 22.13
CA ALA A 48 16.82 6.48 23.31
C ALA A 48 17.95 5.52 22.93
N THR A 49 17.65 4.52 22.09
CA THR A 49 18.65 3.56 21.60
C THR A 49 19.83 4.25 20.90
N TYR A 50 19.56 5.29 20.12
CA TYR A 50 20.62 6.09 19.47
C TYR A 50 21.51 6.80 20.50
N ILE A 51 20.93 7.51 21.48
CA ILE A 51 21.68 8.26 22.50
C ILE A 51 22.45 7.31 23.43
N GLU A 52 21.86 6.19 23.81
CA GLU A 52 22.48 5.18 24.66
C GLU A 52 23.66 4.46 23.97
N GLY A 53 23.68 4.42 22.63
CA GLY A 53 24.80 3.94 21.82
C GLY A 53 25.29 2.51 22.15
N GLY A 54 24.39 1.69 22.73
CA GLY A 54 24.70 0.32 23.19
C GLY A 54 25.32 0.26 24.59
N ASP A 55 25.45 1.37 25.32
CA ASP A 55 25.88 1.40 26.71
C ASP A 55 24.68 1.11 27.63
N GLU A 56 24.59 -0.12 28.13
CA GLU A 56 23.52 -0.56 29.03
C GLU A 56 23.46 0.19 30.36
N SER A 57 24.56 0.88 30.76
CA SER A 57 24.61 1.68 31.99
C SER A 57 23.90 3.03 31.84
N VAL A 58 23.65 3.47 30.61
CA VAL A 58 22.92 4.71 30.29
C VAL A 58 21.46 4.38 29.99
N LYS A 59 20.55 4.96 30.77
CA LYS A 59 19.12 4.90 30.53
C LYS A 59 18.60 6.31 30.22
N TYR A 60 18.48 6.65 28.95
CA TYR A 60 18.15 8.02 28.52
C TYR A 60 16.89 8.54 29.16
N ALA A 61 15.84 7.73 29.24
CA ALA A 61 14.56 8.12 29.84
C ALA A 61 14.65 8.42 31.37
N GLU A 62 15.69 7.95 32.05
CA GLU A 62 15.90 8.20 33.49
C GLU A 62 16.72 9.48 33.76
N LEU A 63 17.30 10.08 32.72
CA LEU A 63 18.05 11.32 32.84
C LEU A 63 17.11 12.52 33.11
N THR A 64 17.69 13.60 33.62
CA THR A 64 16.99 14.89 33.73
C THR A 64 17.28 15.75 32.50
N ASP A 65 16.32 16.56 32.08
CA ASP A 65 16.48 17.45 30.90
C ASP A 65 17.68 18.40 31.03
N SER A 66 18.07 18.74 32.27
CA SER A 66 19.17 19.66 32.56
C SER A 66 20.57 19.12 32.23
N VAL A 67 20.72 17.81 32.04
CA VAL A 67 22.00 17.21 31.65
C VAL A 67 22.26 17.27 30.14
N ILE A 68 21.26 17.62 29.36
CA ILE A 68 21.35 17.69 27.90
C ILE A 68 22.05 19.00 27.53
N THR A 69 23.21 18.87 26.90
CA THR A 69 23.95 20.02 26.37
C THR A 69 23.48 20.41 24.98
N PRO A 70 23.71 21.66 24.56
CA PRO A 70 23.37 22.09 23.20
C PRO A 70 24.05 21.25 22.11
N GLU A 71 25.28 20.77 22.36
CA GLU A 71 26.07 19.95 21.43
C GLU A 71 25.41 18.58 21.23
N VAL A 72 24.99 17.91 22.31
CA VAL A 72 24.27 16.63 22.24
C VAL A 72 22.97 16.79 21.48
N LYS A 73 22.25 17.89 21.72
CA LYS A 73 21.00 18.17 21.01
C LYS A 73 21.25 18.40 19.51
N ASP A 74 22.25 19.20 19.17
CA ASP A 74 22.60 19.51 17.77
C ASP A 74 23.01 18.26 17.00
N ASP A 75 23.86 17.41 17.58
CA ASP A 75 24.31 16.14 17.00
C ASP A 75 23.13 15.16 16.77
N ALA A 76 22.27 15.05 17.75
CA ALA A 76 21.09 14.19 17.66
C ALA A 76 20.12 14.64 16.53
N ILE A 77 19.88 15.95 16.39
CA ILE A 77 19.03 16.48 15.30
C ILE A 77 19.68 16.22 13.95
N LYS A 78 20.96 16.47 13.80
CA LYS A 78 21.68 16.20 12.54
C LYS A 78 21.65 14.74 12.13
N THR A 79 21.65 13.82 13.10
CA THR A 79 21.67 12.38 12.83
C THR A 79 20.29 11.77 12.68
N LYS A 80 19.37 12.10 13.62
CA LYS A 80 18.02 11.50 13.66
C LYS A 80 16.93 12.35 13.02
N GLY A 81 17.21 13.63 12.77
CA GLY A 81 16.27 14.58 12.23
C GLY A 81 15.43 15.32 13.27
N TYR A 82 15.37 14.88 14.51
CA TYR A 82 14.56 15.45 15.60
C TYR A 82 15.23 15.29 16.95
N PHE A 83 14.64 15.92 17.97
CA PHE A 83 15.10 15.78 19.37
C PHE A 83 13.91 15.56 20.31
N ILE A 84 14.11 14.67 21.31
CA ILE A 84 13.14 14.39 22.38
C ILE A 84 13.87 14.50 23.72
N TYR A 85 13.41 15.36 24.63
CA TYR A 85 13.96 15.44 25.98
C TYR A 85 13.61 14.20 26.81
N PRO A 86 14.42 13.82 27.83
CA PRO A 86 14.09 12.70 28.72
C PRO A 86 12.69 12.77 29.32
N SER A 87 12.27 13.95 29.81
CA SER A 87 10.93 14.14 30.36
C SER A 87 9.79 13.94 29.37
N GLN A 88 10.10 14.04 28.07
CA GLN A 88 9.16 13.92 26.94
C GLN A 88 9.16 12.52 26.31
N MET A 89 9.98 11.61 26.82
CA MET A 89 10.01 10.24 26.32
C MET A 89 8.67 9.54 26.56
N PHE A 90 8.22 8.75 25.58
CA PHE A 90 6.95 8.03 25.60
C PHE A 90 6.74 7.26 26.92
N ALA A 91 7.76 6.52 27.39
CA ALA A 91 7.69 5.75 28.63
C ALA A 91 7.33 6.62 29.83
N ASN A 92 7.95 7.80 29.96
CA ASN A 92 7.73 8.75 31.06
C ASN A 92 6.33 9.39 30.98
N VAL A 93 5.87 9.72 29.78
CA VAL A 93 4.55 10.30 29.56
C VAL A 93 3.47 9.26 29.82
N ALA A 94 3.61 8.04 29.32
CA ALA A 94 2.66 6.95 29.54
C ALA A 94 2.54 6.56 31.01
N ALA A 95 3.66 6.52 31.75
CA ALA A 95 3.68 6.18 33.19
C ALA A 95 2.83 7.14 34.04
N ARG A 96 2.83 8.45 33.71
CA ARG A 96 2.07 9.48 34.45
C ARG A 96 0.70 9.82 33.83
N ALA A 97 0.35 9.22 32.69
CA ALA A 97 -0.83 9.60 31.91
C ALA A 97 -2.13 9.54 32.71
N SER A 98 -2.32 8.54 33.57
CA SER A 98 -3.56 8.35 34.34
C SER A 98 -3.78 9.39 35.43
N THR A 99 -2.73 10.06 35.89
CA THR A 99 -2.79 11.06 36.98
C THR A 99 -2.57 12.49 36.47
N ASN A 100 -2.27 12.65 35.19
CA ASN A 100 -2.01 13.95 34.60
C ASN A 100 -3.33 14.62 34.16
N GLU A 101 -3.75 15.63 34.90
CA GLU A 101 -4.97 16.41 34.62
C GLU A 101 -4.84 17.34 33.39
N SER A 102 -3.61 17.59 32.92
CA SER A 102 -3.28 18.42 31.76
C SER A 102 -2.75 17.60 30.57
N LEU A 103 -3.00 16.29 30.54
CA LEU A 103 -2.39 15.37 29.56
C LEU A 103 -2.59 15.81 28.11
N ASN A 104 -3.77 16.30 27.75
CA ASN A 104 -4.09 16.75 26.39
C ASN A 104 -3.22 17.94 25.95
N THR A 105 -3.00 18.91 26.82
CA THR A 105 -2.17 20.10 26.54
C THR A 105 -0.68 19.78 26.59
N ASP A 106 -0.27 18.89 27.50
CA ASP A 106 1.11 18.45 27.62
C ASP A 106 1.54 17.66 26.39
N LEU A 107 0.69 16.75 25.89
CA LEU A 107 0.97 16.02 24.64
C LEU A 107 1.09 16.96 23.44
N ALA A 108 0.18 17.94 23.32
CA ALA A 108 0.28 18.94 22.27
C ALA A 108 1.61 19.71 22.32
N ALA A 109 2.04 20.11 23.53
CA ALA A 109 3.30 20.80 23.73
C ALA A 109 4.51 19.91 23.41
N ILE A 110 4.48 18.63 23.77
CA ILE A 110 5.54 17.65 23.45
C ILE A 110 5.66 17.48 21.93
N PHE A 111 4.55 17.25 21.23
CA PHE A 111 4.58 17.07 19.78
C PHE A 111 5.08 18.33 19.06
N ALA A 112 4.62 19.51 19.49
CA ALA A 112 5.13 20.77 18.97
C ALA A 112 6.64 20.97 19.27
N ALA A 113 7.13 20.53 20.41
CA ALA A 113 8.55 20.60 20.76
C ALA A 113 9.40 19.64 19.90
N ILE A 114 8.91 18.43 19.63
CA ILE A 114 9.58 17.47 18.75
C ILE A 114 9.66 18.04 17.33
N GLU A 115 8.55 18.51 16.77
CA GLU A 115 8.50 19.07 15.43
C GLU A 115 9.39 20.32 15.30
N SER A 116 9.31 21.25 16.24
CA SER A 116 10.09 22.48 16.23
C SER A 116 11.58 22.28 16.51
N SER A 117 11.98 21.12 17.03
CA SER A 117 13.39 20.79 17.24
C SER A 117 14.18 20.75 15.92
N ALA A 118 13.49 20.41 14.82
CA ALA A 118 14.07 20.32 13.49
C ALA A 118 14.18 21.69 12.75
N ASN A 119 13.62 22.77 13.30
CA ASN A 119 13.61 24.08 12.65
C ASN A 119 15.03 24.56 12.33
N GLY A 120 15.27 24.88 11.06
CA GLY A 120 16.57 25.32 10.55
C GLY A 120 17.56 24.18 10.25
N TYR A 121 17.15 22.93 10.41
CA TYR A 121 17.91 21.75 10.01
C TYR A 121 17.39 21.15 8.68
N PRO A 122 18.19 20.35 7.97
CA PRO A 122 17.76 19.72 6.72
C PRO A 122 16.50 18.86 6.85
N SER A 123 16.26 18.30 8.03
CA SER A 123 15.10 17.46 8.37
C SER A 123 13.80 18.23 8.64
N GLU A 124 13.80 19.57 8.61
CA GLU A 124 12.64 20.39 9.01
C GLU A 124 11.35 19.98 8.27
N GLN A 125 11.44 19.78 6.95
CA GLN A 125 10.27 19.42 6.14
C GLN A 125 9.76 17.99 6.43
N ASP A 126 10.67 17.07 6.77
CA ASP A 126 10.32 15.69 7.07
C ASP A 126 9.67 15.51 8.43
N ILE A 127 9.95 16.41 9.36
CA ILE A 127 9.48 16.35 10.76
C ILE A 127 8.25 17.22 10.99
N LYS A 128 8.18 18.39 10.34
CA LYS A 128 7.10 19.36 10.52
C LYS A 128 5.74 18.75 10.16
N GLY A 129 4.76 18.90 11.08
CA GLY A 129 3.39 18.46 10.88
C GLY A 129 3.16 16.95 10.96
N LEU A 130 4.13 16.15 11.42
CA LEU A 130 3.96 14.71 11.60
C LEU A 130 2.80 14.37 12.54
N PHE A 131 2.58 15.17 13.58
CA PHE A 131 1.50 14.98 14.54
C PHE A 131 0.24 15.81 14.23
N ALA A 132 0.14 16.45 13.05
CA ALA A 132 -0.99 17.33 12.72
C ALA A 132 -2.37 16.64 12.80
N ASP A 133 -2.43 15.36 12.48
CA ASP A 133 -3.66 14.57 12.56
C ASP A 133 -3.97 14.05 13.97
N PHE A 134 -3.09 14.27 14.96
CA PHE A 134 -3.25 13.88 16.35
C PHE A 134 -3.79 15.06 17.18
N ASP A 135 -5.04 15.42 16.99
CA ASP A 135 -5.65 16.53 17.74
C ASP A 135 -6.03 16.13 19.18
N THR A 136 -5.15 16.46 20.13
CA THR A 136 -5.32 16.19 21.57
C THR A 136 -6.45 16.99 22.23
N THR A 137 -6.98 18.00 21.53
CA THR A 137 -8.04 18.89 22.03
C THR A 137 -9.40 18.62 21.40
N SER A 138 -9.47 17.70 20.43
CA SER A 138 -10.67 17.37 19.70
C SER A 138 -11.85 16.99 20.60
N ASN A 139 -13.04 17.50 20.28
CA ASN A 139 -14.28 17.09 20.94
C ASN A 139 -14.66 15.61 20.65
N ARG A 140 -14.04 14.99 19.68
CA ARG A 140 -14.16 13.55 19.40
C ARG A 140 -13.60 12.71 20.56
N LEU A 141 -12.60 13.21 21.28
CA LEU A 141 -12.07 12.57 22.50
C LEU A 141 -13.00 12.75 23.72
N GLY A 142 -14.01 13.61 23.65
CA GLY A 142 -14.96 13.89 24.70
C GLY A 142 -15.26 15.37 24.87
N ASN A 143 -16.36 15.66 25.58
CA ASN A 143 -16.82 17.02 25.74
C ASN A 143 -16.11 17.78 26.89
N THR A 144 -15.45 17.04 27.79
CA THR A 144 -14.72 17.62 28.92
C THR A 144 -13.23 17.31 28.85
N VAL A 145 -12.39 18.13 29.45
CA VAL A 145 -10.93 17.88 29.55
C VAL A 145 -10.68 16.53 30.25
N LYS A 146 -11.44 16.19 31.26
CA LYS A 146 -11.34 14.91 31.97
C LYS A 146 -11.60 13.73 31.04
N ASP A 147 -12.61 13.79 30.16
CA ASP A 147 -12.92 12.74 29.20
C ASP A 147 -11.79 12.60 28.16
N LYS A 148 -11.31 13.74 27.65
CA LYS A 148 -10.18 13.77 26.69
C LYS A 148 -8.95 13.13 27.28
N ASN A 149 -8.54 13.55 28.47
CA ASN A 149 -7.38 13.01 29.18
C ASN A 149 -7.54 11.51 29.51
N GLY A 150 -8.73 11.09 29.94
CA GLY A 150 -9.01 9.68 30.22
C GLY A 150 -8.83 8.78 29.00
N ARG A 151 -9.30 9.23 27.82
CA ARG A 151 -9.14 8.49 26.56
C ARG A 151 -7.70 8.49 26.05
N LEU A 152 -7.04 9.63 26.06
CA LEU A 152 -5.61 9.73 25.72
C LEU A 152 -4.76 8.83 26.64
N ALA A 153 -5.03 8.82 27.94
CA ALA A 153 -4.35 7.94 28.88
C ALA A 153 -4.62 6.46 28.59
N SER A 154 -5.82 6.09 28.17
CA SER A 154 -6.15 4.72 27.79
C SER A 154 -5.39 4.28 26.54
N VAL A 155 -5.30 5.13 25.51
CA VAL A 155 -4.52 4.85 24.29
C VAL A 155 -3.04 4.72 24.62
N LEU A 156 -2.46 5.67 25.37
CA LEU A 156 -1.04 5.63 25.78
C LEU A 156 -0.70 4.35 26.53
N ARG A 157 -1.52 3.95 27.51
CA ARG A 157 -1.31 2.72 28.28
C ARG A 157 -1.50 1.47 27.45
N GLY A 158 -2.51 1.46 26.57
CA GLY A 158 -2.73 0.36 25.65
C GLY A 158 -1.52 0.13 24.75
N VAL A 159 -1.01 1.20 24.13
CA VAL A 159 0.19 1.13 23.29
C VAL A 159 1.43 0.81 24.12
N ALA A 160 1.58 1.32 25.34
CA ALA A 160 2.69 0.96 26.23
C ALA A 160 2.71 -0.53 26.61
N GLY A 161 1.54 -1.16 26.69
CA GLY A 161 1.40 -2.60 26.98
C GLY A 161 1.69 -3.53 25.80
N LEU A 162 1.93 -3.01 24.60
CA LEU A 162 2.27 -3.83 23.44
C LEU A 162 3.72 -4.33 23.57
N ASP A 163 3.91 -5.63 23.29
CA ASP A 163 5.23 -6.25 23.32
C ASP A 163 5.83 -6.26 21.91
N PHE A 164 6.81 -5.40 21.68
CA PHE A 164 7.62 -5.35 20.46
C PHE A 164 8.98 -6.06 20.63
N GLY A 165 9.24 -6.68 21.81
CA GLY A 165 10.52 -7.29 22.15
C GLY A 165 11.64 -6.26 22.39
N ASP A 166 12.91 -6.72 22.34
CA ASP A 166 14.06 -5.84 22.51
C ASP A 166 14.44 -5.14 21.21
N PHE A 167 14.73 -3.84 21.25
CA PHE A 167 14.96 -2.97 20.08
C PHE A 167 16.21 -3.38 19.25
N ASN A 168 17.11 -4.14 19.81
CA ASN A 168 18.37 -4.58 19.18
C ASN A 168 18.24 -5.84 18.30
N ASP A 169 17.10 -6.53 18.34
CA ASP A 169 16.83 -7.73 17.55
C ASP A 169 15.67 -7.46 16.62
N SER A 170 15.75 -7.58 15.32
CA SER A 170 14.69 -7.62 14.27
C SER A 170 13.33 -6.90 14.52
N HIS A 171 13.17 -6.13 15.60
CA HIS A 171 11.91 -5.59 16.12
C HIS A 171 11.43 -4.34 15.40
N ILE A 172 12.31 -3.65 14.69
CA ILE A 172 11.95 -2.51 13.83
C ILE A 172 10.85 -2.92 12.85
N ASP A 173 10.93 -4.15 12.32
CA ASP A 173 9.90 -4.69 11.45
C ASP A 173 8.54 -4.86 12.15
N LEU A 174 8.51 -5.12 13.46
CA LEU A 174 7.25 -5.30 14.19
C LEU A 174 6.46 -4.00 14.35
N PHE A 175 7.13 -2.87 14.58
CA PHE A 175 6.47 -1.55 14.60
C PHE A 175 5.88 -1.20 13.22
N GLY A 176 6.68 -1.36 12.16
CA GLY A 176 6.23 -1.13 10.80
C GLY A 176 5.09 -2.09 10.41
N ASP A 177 5.20 -3.37 10.74
CA ASP A 177 4.15 -4.36 10.47
C ASP A 177 2.85 -4.05 11.25
N ALA A 178 2.96 -3.57 12.50
CA ALA A 178 1.81 -3.14 13.30
C ALA A 178 1.14 -1.90 12.69
N TYR A 179 1.93 -0.96 12.22
CA TYR A 179 1.45 0.25 11.57
C TYR A 179 0.76 -0.07 10.23
N GLU A 180 1.39 -0.87 9.37
CA GLU A 180 0.79 -1.34 8.12
C GLU A 180 -0.52 -2.13 8.36
N PHE A 181 -0.56 -2.96 9.40
CA PHE A 181 -1.79 -3.66 9.79
C PHE A 181 -2.92 -2.69 10.15
N LEU A 182 -2.64 -1.64 10.92
CA LEU A 182 -3.64 -0.61 11.24
C LEU A 182 -4.11 0.12 9.99
N ILE A 183 -3.21 0.52 9.10
CA ILE A 183 -3.55 1.21 7.84
C ILE A 183 -4.39 0.29 6.94
N SER A 184 -4.03 -0.98 6.79
CA SER A 184 -4.75 -1.94 5.95
C SER A 184 -6.18 -2.19 6.45
N ASN A 185 -6.34 -2.34 7.77
CA ASN A 185 -7.66 -2.46 8.39
C ASN A 185 -8.49 -1.18 8.28
N TYR A 186 -7.82 -0.03 8.24
CA TYR A 186 -8.46 1.23 7.93
C TYR A 186 -9.00 1.25 6.50
N ALA A 187 -8.16 0.95 5.53
CA ALA A 187 -8.54 0.90 4.13
C ALA A 187 -9.73 -0.06 3.90
N ALA A 188 -9.72 -1.22 4.57
CA ALA A 188 -10.80 -2.20 4.49
C ALA A 188 -12.15 -1.68 5.03
N ASN A 189 -12.15 -0.79 6.01
CA ASN A 189 -13.35 -0.27 6.66
C ASN A 189 -13.80 1.11 6.15
N ALA A 190 -12.95 1.84 5.42
CA ALA A 190 -13.25 3.17 4.88
C ALA A 190 -14.09 3.15 3.59
N GLY A 191 -14.48 1.98 3.10
CA GLY A 191 -15.27 1.82 1.87
C GLY A 191 -14.48 2.16 0.61
N LYS A 192 -15.15 2.79 -0.38
CA LYS A 192 -14.51 3.08 -1.68
C LYS A 192 -13.27 3.97 -1.58
N SER A 193 -13.23 4.87 -0.60
CA SER A 193 -12.08 5.76 -0.38
C SER A 193 -10.87 5.04 0.23
N GLY A 194 -11.07 3.92 0.92
CA GLY A 194 -9.99 3.20 1.60
C GLY A 194 -9.04 2.46 0.66
N GLY A 195 -9.53 2.02 -0.49
CA GLY A 195 -8.72 1.35 -1.52
C GLY A 195 -7.75 2.28 -2.24
N GLU A 196 -7.97 3.59 -2.15
CA GLU A 196 -7.10 4.60 -2.77
C GLU A 196 -5.79 4.83 -1.99
N PHE A 197 -5.72 4.39 -0.72
CA PHE A 197 -4.57 4.66 0.14
C PHE A 197 -3.66 3.46 0.36
N PHE A 198 -4.12 2.26 0.07
CA PHE A 198 -3.41 1.05 0.45
C PHE A 198 -3.46 -0.02 -0.62
N THR A 199 -2.29 -0.43 -1.08
CA THR A 199 -2.11 -1.57 -1.98
C THR A 199 -1.85 -2.84 -1.16
N PRO A 200 -2.54 -3.96 -1.44
CA PRO A 200 -2.30 -5.21 -0.73
C PRO A 200 -0.81 -5.62 -0.76
N GLN A 201 -0.26 -6.02 0.37
CA GLN A 201 1.19 -6.27 0.52
C GLN A 201 1.77 -7.22 -0.53
N GLN A 202 1.04 -8.27 -0.90
CA GLN A 202 1.52 -9.23 -1.91
C GLN A 202 1.53 -8.63 -3.32
N VAL A 203 0.58 -7.74 -3.63
CA VAL A 203 0.59 -6.99 -4.90
C VAL A 203 1.76 -6.01 -4.90
N SER A 204 1.99 -5.29 -3.80
CA SER A 204 3.13 -4.39 -3.65
C SER A 204 4.47 -5.13 -3.80
N LYS A 205 4.57 -6.36 -3.25
CA LYS A 205 5.73 -7.24 -3.41
C LYS A 205 5.98 -7.60 -4.89
N LEU A 206 4.92 -7.97 -5.61
CA LEU A 206 5.01 -8.27 -7.03
C LEU A 206 5.47 -7.05 -7.84
N ILE A 207 4.86 -5.88 -7.61
CA ILE A 207 5.20 -4.63 -8.28
C ILE A 207 6.67 -4.26 -8.04
N ALA A 208 7.15 -4.34 -6.80
CA ALA A 208 8.54 -4.07 -6.47
C ALA A 208 9.50 -5.03 -7.19
N ARG A 209 9.20 -6.32 -7.21
CA ARG A 209 10.01 -7.32 -7.92
C ARG A 209 10.05 -7.09 -9.43
N LEU A 210 8.93 -6.71 -10.03
CA LEU A 210 8.86 -6.37 -11.45
C LEU A 210 9.70 -5.13 -11.79
N ALA A 211 9.55 -4.05 -11.01
CA ALA A 211 10.25 -2.79 -11.27
C ALA A 211 11.77 -2.90 -11.06
N MET A 212 12.22 -3.73 -10.12
CA MET A 212 13.63 -3.88 -9.76
C MET A 212 14.30 -5.09 -10.42
N HIS A 213 13.55 -5.86 -11.23
CA HIS A 213 14.07 -7.09 -11.85
C HIS A 213 15.30 -6.83 -12.72
N GLY A 214 16.34 -7.67 -12.54
CA GLY A 214 17.57 -7.62 -13.33
C GLY A 214 18.50 -6.46 -13.01
N GLN A 215 18.20 -5.65 -11.98
CA GLN A 215 19.07 -4.56 -11.52
C GLN A 215 19.85 -5.02 -10.28
N SER A 216 21.17 -4.92 -10.33
CA SER A 216 22.07 -5.28 -9.22
C SER A 216 22.25 -4.14 -8.22
N SER A 217 22.01 -2.91 -8.64
CA SER A 217 21.96 -1.72 -7.78
C SER A 217 20.92 -0.74 -8.31
N ILE A 218 20.21 -0.10 -7.43
CA ILE A 218 19.22 0.94 -7.71
C ILE A 218 19.57 2.13 -6.86
N ASN A 219 19.77 3.28 -7.53
CA ASN A 219 20.10 4.51 -6.84
C ASN A 219 18.85 5.18 -6.25
N LYS A 220 17.79 5.28 -7.07
CA LYS A 220 16.55 5.96 -6.69
C LYS A 220 15.33 5.15 -7.12
N ILE A 221 14.35 5.06 -6.21
CA ILE A 221 13.02 4.53 -6.50
C ILE A 221 11.95 5.61 -6.28
N TYR A 222 10.95 5.66 -7.14
CA TYR A 222 9.93 6.69 -7.13
C TYR A 222 8.51 6.12 -7.22
N ASP A 223 7.60 6.71 -6.46
CA ASP A 223 6.15 6.49 -6.57
C ASP A 223 5.42 7.84 -6.73
N PRO A 224 4.87 8.14 -7.91
CA PRO A 224 4.17 9.40 -8.19
C PRO A 224 2.80 9.55 -7.51
N ALA A 225 2.29 8.51 -6.84
CA ALA A 225 1.04 8.51 -6.08
C ALA A 225 1.19 7.57 -4.88
N CYS A 226 2.14 7.91 -3.97
CA CYS A 226 2.70 6.96 -3.03
C CYS A 226 1.75 6.49 -1.92
N GLY A 227 0.60 7.15 -1.73
CA GLY A 227 -0.31 6.78 -0.68
C GLY A 227 0.38 6.78 0.69
N SER A 228 0.26 5.68 1.41
CA SER A 228 0.95 5.47 2.70
C SER A 228 2.42 5.07 2.58
N GLY A 229 3.01 5.07 1.39
CA GLY A 229 4.40 4.67 1.15
C GLY A 229 4.64 3.15 1.12
N SER A 230 3.59 2.34 1.19
CA SER A 230 3.71 0.87 1.30
C SER A 230 4.43 0.23 0.11
N LEU A 231 4.25 0.74 -1.12
CA LEU A 231 4.95 0.24 -2.31
C LEU A 231 6.46 0.47 -2.22
N LEU A 232 6.88 1.66 -1.81
CA LEU A 232 8.29 2.00 -1.61
C LEU A 232 8.93 1.11 -0.53
N LEU A 233 8.20 0.89 0.57
CA LEU A 233 8.69 0.05 1.68
C LEU A 233 8.75 -1.43 1.32
N GLN A 234 7.86 -1.93 0.45
CA GLN A 234 7.97 -3.29 -0.07
C GLN A 234 9.22 -3.45 -0.95
N ALA A 235 9.61 -2.43 -1.70
CA ALA A 235 10.89 -2.45 -2.41
C ALA A 235 12.08 -2.58 -1.43
N LYS A 236 12.07 -1.83 -0.33
CA LYS A 236 13.07 -1.98 0.75
C LYS A 236 13.09 -3.39 1.34
N LYS A 237 11.94 -3.98 1.64
CA LYS A 237 11.84 -5.32 2.23
C LYS A 237 12.30 -6.45 1.29
N GLN A 238 12.12 -6.27 -0.02
CA GLN A 238 12.48 -7.29 -1.02
C GLN A 238 13.97 -7.29 -1.40
N PHE A 239 14.63 -6.17 -1.26
CA PHE A 239 16.00 -5.97 -1.67
C PHE A 239 16.84 -5.48 -0.50
N ASP A 240 18.09 -5.91 -0.46
CA ASP A 240 19.01 -5.46 0.56
C ASP A 240 19.15 -3.94 0.54
N ALA A 241 19.28 -3.32 1.73
CA ALA A 241 19.39 -1.87 1.88
C ALA A 241 20.53 -1.23 1.05
N HIS A 242 21.52 -2.01 0.63
CA HIS A 242 22.62 -1.56 -0.23
C HIS A 242 22.21 -1.33 -1.70
N ILE A 243 21.04 -1.81 -2.11
CA ILE A 243 20.58 -1.65 -3.50
C ILE A 243 19.99 -0.26 -3.74
N ILE A 244 19.46 0.40 -2.69
CA ILE A 244 18.86 1.72 -2.79
C ILE A 244 19.81 2.75 -2.17
N GLU A 245 20.61 3.41 -3.01
CA GLU A 245 21.69 4.30 -2.56
C GLU A 245 21.17 5.70 -2.18
N ASP A 246 20.47 6.40 -3.08
CA ASP A 246 19.94 7.76 -2.85
C ASP A 246 18.54 7.76 -2.20
N GLY A 247 17.85 6.61 -2.19
CA GLY A 247 16.68 6.40 -1.39
C GLY A 247 15.34 6.44 -2.11
N PHE A 248 14.32 6.82 -1.36
CA PHE A 248 12.90 6.68 -1.71
C PHE A 248 12.29 8.04 -1.99
N PHE A 249 11.58 8.15 -3.11
CA PHE A 249 10.90 9.37 -3.53
C PHE A 249 9.42 9.08 -3.71
N GLY A 250 8.56 9.93 -3.16
CA GLY A 250 7.12 9.78 -3.28
C GLY A 250 6.39 11.11 -3.34
N GLN A 251 5.28 11.16 -4.07
CA GLN A 251 4.41 12.32 -4.06
C GLN A 251 2.99 11.91 -3.74
N GLU A 252 2.31 12.67 -2.88
CA GLU A 252 0.96 12.38 -2.41
C GLU A 252 0.11 13.64 -2.36
N LEU A 253 -1.12 13.56 -2.87
CA LEU A 253 -2.04 14.69 -2.92
C LEU A 253 -2.71 14.97 -1.58
N ASN A 254 -3.03 13.91 -0.81
CA ASN A 254 -3.80 14.02 0.42
C ASN A 254 -2.88 14.25 1.63
N HIS A 255 -3.12 15.33 2.37
CA HIS A 255 -2.28 15.73 3.50
C HIS A 255 -2.17 14.65 4.60
N THR A 256 -3.29 14.03 4.98
CA THR A 256 -3.28 12.96 5.99
C THR A 256 -2.50 11.75 5.51
N THR A 257 -2.68 11.34 4.27
CA THR A 257 -1.97 10.20 3.68
C THR A 257 -0.49 10.50 3.50
N TYR A 258 -0.14 11.73 3.15
CA TYR A 258 1.25 12.23 3.13
C TYR A 258 1.93 12.10 4.50
N ASN A 259 1.22 12.49 5.59
CA ASN A 259 1.74 12.31 6.94
C ASN A 259 1.92 10.82 7.29
N LEU A 260 0.95 9.98 6.92
CA LEU A 260 1.06 8.52 7.12
C LEU A 260 2.27 7.93 6.39
N ALA A 261 2.56 8.39 5.16
CA ALA A 261 3.74 7.93 4.41
C ALA A 261 5.05 8.27 5.11
N ARG A 262 5.23 9.51 5.57
CA ARG A 262 6.42 9.94 6.31
C ARG A 262 6.61 9.16 7.61
N MET A 263 5.55 9.02 8.40
CA MET A 263 5.57 8.18 9.62
C MET A 263 5.96 6.74 9.29
N ASN A 264 5.44 6.18 8.20
CA ASN A 264 5.69 4.82 7.77
C ASN A 264 7.17 4.63 7.39
N MET A 265 7.81 5.61 6.74
CA MET A 265 9.24 5.59 6.46
C MET A 265 10.05 5.49 7.74
N PHE A 266 9.80 6.36 8.73
CA PHE A 266 10.48 6.30 10.03
C PHE A 266 10.28 4.96 10.74
N LEU A 267 9.06 4.46 10.81
CA LEU A 267 8.70 3.19 11.46
C LEU A 267 9.41 1.97 10.85
N HIS A 268 9.81 2.06 9.58
CA HIS A 268 10.62 1.06 8.89
C HIS A 268 12.12 1.41 8.91
N ASN A 269 12.53 2.28 9.83
CA ASN A 269 13.92 2.71 10.02
C ASN A 269 14.57 3.28 8.75
N VAL A 270 13.79 4.00 7.95
CA VAL A 270 14.31 4.84 6.88
C VAL A 270 14.58 6.21 7.49
N ASN A 271 15.85 6.63 7.52
CA ASN A 271 16.22 7.90 8.08
C ASN A 271 15.77 9.06 7.16
N TYR A 272 15.58 10.27 7.72
CA TYR A 272 15.06 11.44 7.00
C TYR A 272 15.87 11.79 5.74
N ASP A 273 17.18 11.53 5.73
CA ASP A 273 18.07 11.78 4.59
C ASP A 273 17.99 10.71 3.48
N LYS A 274 17.17 9.68 3.66
CA LYS A 274 16.98 8.55 2.73
C LYS A 274 15.59 8.48 2.11
N PHE A 275 14.70 9.38 2.44
CA PHE A 275 13.42 9.51 1.76
C PHE A 275 13.09 10.97 1.48
N ASN A 276 12.32 11.19 0.44
CA ASN A 276 11.77 12.48 0.10
C ASN A 276 10.31 12.27 -0.32
N ILE A 277 9.39 12.62 0.57
CA ILE A 277 7.95 12.53 0.32
C ILE A 277 7.40 13.94 0.24
N GLU A 278 6.81 14.30 -0.90
CA GLU A 278 6.28 15.63 -1.16
C GLU A 278 4.75 15.65 -1.24
N LEU A 279 4.16 16.73 -0.73
CA LEU A 279 2.72 16.97 -0.80
C LEU A 279 2.38 17.78 -2.04
N GLY A 280 1.53 17.23 -2.92
CA GLY A 280 1.08 17.96 -4.11
C GLY A 280 0.49 17.07 -5.18
N ASP A 281 -0.16 17.68 -6.16
CA ASP A 281 -0.69 16.98 -7.33
C ASP A 281 0.41 16.74 -8.36
N THR A 282 0.84 15.50 -8.48
CA THR A 282 1.91 15.06 -9.39
C THR A 282 1.68 15.48 -10.85
N LEU A 283 0.44 15.55 -11.28
CA LEU A 283 0.11 15.87 -12.67
C LEU A 283 0.17 17.37 -12.96
N ILE A 284 -0.05 18.22 -11.95
CA ILE A 284 -0.01 19.68 -12.07
C ILE A 284 1.31 20.24 -11.59
N GLU A 285 1.79 19.77 -10.45
CA GLU A 285 2.97 20.30 -9.74
C GLU A 285 3.93 19.15 -9.38
N PRO A 286 4.65 18.60 -10.36
CA PRO A 286 5.61 17.53 -10.11
C PRO A 286 6.84 18.07 -9.38
N HIS A 287 7.11 17.56 -8.17
CA HIS A 287 8.21 18.07 -7.34
C HIS A 287 9.60 17.57 -7.76
N PHE A 288 9.70 16.36 -8.32
CA PHE A 288 10.99 15.69 -8.56
C PHE A 288 11.54 15.85 -9.98
N GLY A 289 11.27 16.99 -10.63
CA GLY A 289 11.79 17.28 -11.96
C GLY A 289 13.31 17.35 -12.04
N ASP A 290 13.96 17.82 -10.98
CA ASP A 290 15.42 17.93 -10.88
C ASP A 290 16.07 16.62 -10.37
N ASP A 291 15.31 15.75 -9.72
CA ASP A 291 15.80 14.46 -9.18
C ASP A 291 15.78 13.33 -10.18
N LYS A 292 14.99 13.46 -11.27
CA LYS A 292 14.98 12.44 -12.34
C LYS A 292 16.35 12.33 -13.03
N PRO A 293 16.71 11.17 -13.62
CA PRO A 293 15.86 9.98 -13.80
C PRO A 293 15.87 9.03 -12.61
N PHE A 294 14.83 8.20 -12.53
CA PHE A 294 14.67 7.15 -11.52
C PHE A 294 14.92 5.76 -12.12
N ASP A 295 15.60 4.89 -11.38
CA ASP A 295 15.94 3.54 -11.83
C ASP A 295 14.78 2.57 -11.72
N ALA A 296 13.91 2.77 -10.74
CA ALA A 296 12.68 2.03 -10.59
C ALA A 296 11.52 2.98 -10.28
N ILE A 297 10.37 2.72 -10.89
CA ILE A 297 9.13 3.42 -10.57
C ILE A 297 8.07 2.37 -10.25
N VAL A 298 7.45 2.52 -9.09
CA VAL A 298 6.35 1.69 -8.62
C VAL A 298 5.14 2.58 -8.39
N SER A 299 3.95 2.17 -8.81
CA SER A 299 2.78 3.01 -8.56
C SER A 299 1.47 2.25 -8.62
N ASN A 300 0.55 2.65 -7.75
CA ASN A 300 -0.87 2.32 -7.84
C ASN A 300 -1.66 3.63 -7.83
N PRO A 301 -1.70 4.36 -8.97
CA PRO A 301 -2.36 5.65 -9.06
C PRO A 301 -3.88 5.52 -8.95
N PRO A 302 -4.61 6.58 -8.58
CA PRO A 302 -6.07 6.55 -8.49
C PRO A 302 -6.70 6.28 -9.86
N TYR A 303 -7.67 5.35 -9.90
CA TYR A 303 -8.34 4.95 -11.15
C TYR A 303 -9.40 5.95 -11.57
N SER A 304 -9.44 6.25 -12.87
CA SER A 304 -10.45 7.12 -13.47
C SER A 304 -10.58 8.48 -12.78
N PHE A 305 -9.48 9.00 -12.28
CA PHE A 305 -9.40 10.32 -11.68
C PHE A 305 -9.52 11.40 -12.76
N LYS A 306 -10.09 12.55 -12.43
CA LYS A 306 -10.17 13.67 -13.37
C LYS A 306 -8.78 14.26 -13.60
N LEU A 307 -8.38 14.41 -14.88
CA LEU A 307 -7.12 15.07 -15.22
C LEU A 307 -7.21 16.56 -14.87
N ALA A 308 -6.55 16.94 -13.81
CA ALA A 308 -6.40 18.33 -13.41
C ALA A 308 -5.59 19.11 -14.48
N GLY A 309 -5.87 20.38 -14.64
CA GLY A 309 -5.21 21.19 -15.68
C GLY A 309 -5.64 20.89 -17.12
N SER A 310 -6.54 19.92 -17.35
CA SER A 310 -6.98 19.53 -18.70
C SER A 310 -7.68 20.65 -19.50
N ASP A 311 -8.05 21.72 -18.84
CA ASP A 311 -8.63 22.91 -19.47
C ASP A 311 -7.56 23.94 -19.88
N ASP A 312 -6.31 23.76 -19.44
CA ASP A 312 -5.17 24.57 -19.88
C ASP A 312 -4.70 24.08 -21.27
N PRO A 313 -4.80 24.92 -22.32
CA PRO A 313 -4.39 24.53 -23.66
C PRO A 313 -2.86 24.32 -23.78
N THR A 314 -2.08 24.76 -22.81
CA THR A 314 -0.62 24.59 -22.82
C THR A 314 -0.16 23.25 -22.27
N LEU A 315 -1.02 22.52 -21.56
CA LEU A 315 -0.67 21.23 -20.95
C LEU A 315 -0.16 20.20 -21.96
N ILE A 316 -0.63 20.26 -23.22
CA ILE A 316 -0.14 19.39 -24.29
C ILE A 316 1.36 19.61 -24.61
N ASN A 317 1.93 20.75 -24.23
CA ASN A 317 3.33 21.08 -24.46
C ASN A 317 4.23 20.65 -23.27
N ASP A 318 3.65 20.13 -22.20
CA ASP A 318 4.43 19.58 -21.09
C ASP A 318 5.28 18.39 -21.59
N ASP A 319 6.57 18.39 -21.27
CA ASP A 319 7.54 17.39 -21.73
C ASP A 319 7.15 15.95 -21.39
N ARG A 320 6.29 15.76 -20.40
CA ARG A 320 5.76 14.43 -20.02
C ARG A 320 4.73 13.92 -21.02
N PHE A 321 3.92 14.81 -21.62
CA PHE A 321 2.77 14.48 -22.46
C PHE A 321 2.99 14.79 -23.95
N ALA A 322 3.77 15.81 -24.27
CA ALA A 322 4.05 16.25 -25.64
C ALA A 322 4.52 15.10 -26.57
N PRO A 323 5.40 14.17 -26.14
CA PRO A 323 5.88 13.09 -27.02
C PRO A 323 4.76 12.17 -27.50
N ALA A 324 3.68 11.98 -26.74
CA ALA A 324 2.53 11.19 -27.16
C ALA A 324 1.59 11.93 -28.15
N GLY A 325 1.75 13.24 -28.29
CA GLY A 325 0.97 14.09 -29.19
C GLY A 325 -0.50 14.22 -28.83
N VAL A 326 -0.91 13.73 -27.65
CA VAL A 326 -2.29 13.77 -27.15
C VAL A 326 -2.30 13.68 -25.63
N LEU A 327 -3.22 14.41 -24.99
CA LEU A 327 -3.46 14.27 -23.55
C LEU A 327 -4.34 13.06 -23.24
N ALA A 328 -4.19 12.50 -22.04
CA ALA A 328 -5.16 11.58 -21.49
C ALA A 328 -6.57 12.22 -21.44
N PRO A 329 -7.66 11.42 -21.49
CA PRO A 329 -9.01 11.96 -21.41
C PRO A 329 -9.24 12.77 -20.14
N LYS A 330 -9.97 13.90 -20.25
CA LYS A 330 -10.26 14.80 -19.10
C LYS A 330 -10.82 14.09 -17.87
N SER A 331 -11.61 13.05 -18.06
CA SER A 331 -12.27 12.30 -16.99
C SER A 331 -11.47 11.10 -16.49
N LYS A 332 -10.27 10.82 -17.08
CA LYS A 332 -9.49 9.60 -16.84
C LYS A 332 -8.00 9.89 -16.98
N ALA A 333 -7.39 10.25 -15.88
CA ALA A 333 -5.96 10.60 -15.83
C ALA A 333 -5.01 9.38 -15.82
N ASP A 334 -5.55 8.15 -15.93
CA ASP A 334 -4.77 6.92 -15.82
C ASP A 334 -3.48 6.96 -16.69
N PHE A 335 -3.62 7.28 -17.99
CA PHE A 335 -2.45 7.41 -18.86
C PHE A 335 -1.59 8.65 -18.61
N ALA A 336 -2.08 9.67 -17.93
CA ALA A 336 -1.24 10.81 -17.53
C ALA A 336 -0.21 10.37 -16.49
N PHE A 337 -0.58 9.52 -15.53
CA PHE A 337 0.36 8.89 -14.59
C PHE A 337 1.35 7.97 -15.29
N VAL A 338 0.91 7.20 -16.28
CA VAL A 338 1.79 6.33 -17.09
C VAL A 338 2.83 7.15 -17.86
N LEU A 339 2.42 8.21 -18.54
CA LEU A 339 3.32 9.10 -19.28
C LEU A 339 4.26 9.86 -18.34
N HIS A 340 3.77 10.32 -17.19
CA HIS A 340 4.60 10.91 -16.14
C HIS A 340 5.69 9.94 -15.70
N ALA A 341 5.33 8.71 -15.32
CA ALA A 341 6.28 7.69 -14.92
C ALA A 341 7.31 7.41 -16.02
N LEU A 342 6.88 7.27 -17.27
CA LEU A 342 7.79 7.06 -18.39
C LEU A 342 8.78 8.21 -18.57
N SER A 343 8.32 9.46 -18.43
CA SER A 343 9.17 10.65 -18.53
C SER A 343 10.25 10.70 -17.45
N TYR A 344 9.94 10.21 -16.25
CA TYR A 344 10.84 10.21 -15.09
C TYR A 344 11.75 8.98 -15.03
N LEU A 345 11.49 7.96 -15.86
CA LEU A 345 12.23 6.71 -15.88
C LEU A 345 13.59 6.86 -16.54
N SER A 346 14.64 6.28 -15.93
CA SER A 346 15.99 6.20 -16.52
C SER A 346 16.02 5.34 -17.77
N SER A 347 17.07 5.48 -18.57
CA SER A 347 17.25 4.70 -19.81
C SER A 347 17.39 3.19 -19.57
N LYS A 348 17.79 2.78 -18.37
CA LYS A 348 17.90 1.37 -17.95
C LYS A 348 16.78 0.98 -16.97
N GLY A 349 15.92 1.93 -16.62
CA GLY A 349 14.89 1.77 -15.61
C GLY A 349 13.69 0.95 -16.08
N ARG A 350 12.95 0.49 -15.08
CA ARG A 350 11.67 -0.20 -15.28
C ARG A 350 10.61 0.40 -14.38
N ALA A 351 9.42 0.60 -14.91
CA ALA A 351 8.25 1.03 -14.16
C ALA A 351 7.21 -0.09 -14.10
N ALA A 352 6.63 -0.36 -12.94
CA ALA A 352 5.51 -1.27 -12.76
C ALA A 352 4.34 -0.51 -12.15
N ILE A 353 3.26 -0.37 -12.92
CA ILE A 353 2.14 0.53 -12.61
C ILE A 353 0.85 -0.27 -12.62
N VAL A 354 0.06 -0.18 -11.55
CA VAL A 354 -1.29 -0.74 -11.49
C VAL A 354 -2.22 0.11 -12.35
N CYS A 355 -2.95 -0.53 -13.23
CA CYS A 355 -3.83 0.13 -14.18
C CYS A 355 -5.24 -0.47 -14.17
N PHE A 356 -6.23 0.38 -14.39
CA PHE A 356 -7.58 -0.08 -14.67
C PHE A 356 -7.64 -0.72 -16.07
N PRO A 357 -8.24 -1.91 -16.24
CA PRO A 357 -8.19 -2.65 -17.50
C PRO A 357 -8.69 -1.89 -18.72
N GLY A 358 -9.61 -0.95 -18.51
CA GLY A 358 -10.22 -0.17 -19.60
C GLY A 358 -9.21 0.60 -20.46
N ILE A 359 -8.08 1.03 -19.92
CA ILE A 359 -7.07 1.78 -20.69
C ILE A 359 -6.43 0.94 -21.81
N PHE A 360 -6.47 -0.38 -21.68
CA PHE A 360 -5.80 -1.28 -22.63
C PHE A 360 -6.58 -1.51 -23.93
N TYR A 361 -7.90 -1.19 -23.96
CA TYR A 361 -8.74 -1.45 -25.14
C TYR A 361 -9.57 -0.26 -25.64
N ARG A 362 -9.75 0.80 -24.81
CA ARG A 362 -10.57 1.95 -25.25
C ARG A 362 -9.91 2.68 -26.41
N GLY A 363 -10.75 3.25 -27.29
CA GLY A 363 -10.30 4.04 -28.44
C GLY A 363 -9.94 5.49 -28.09
N GLY A 364 -9.79 6.32 -29.12
CA GLY A 364 -9.57 7.75 -28.97
C GLY A 364 -8.17 8.11 -28.47
N ALA A 365 -8.09 8.99 -27.47
CA ALA A 365 -6.82 9.45 -26.90
C ALA A 365 -6.02 8.31 -26.28
N GLU A 366 -6.70 7.39 -25.58
CA GLU A 366 -6.04 6.24 -24.94
C GLU A 366 -5.40 5.32 -25.98
N GLN A 367 -6.03 5.08 -27.11
CA GLN A 367 -5.44 4.30 -28.22
C GLN A 367 -4.20 4.99 -28.81
N LYS A 368 -4.22 6.31 -28.99
CA LYS A 368 -3.06 7.06 -29.48
C LYS A 368 -1.88 6.98 -28.52
N ILE A 369 -2.14 7.02 -27.21
CA ILE A 369 -1.10 6.87 -26.20
C ILE A 369 -0.54 5.44 -26.23
N ARG A 370 -1.38 4.40 -26.30
CA ARG A 370 -0.91 3.01 -26.47
C ARG A 370 -0.05 2.85 -27.70
N ARG A 371 -0.46 3.44 -28.83
CA ARG A 371 0.34 3.45 -30.06
C ARG A 371 1.70 4.07 -29.82
N TYR A 372 1.76 5.26 -29.19
CA TYR A 372 3.02 5.90 -28.83
C TYR A 372 3.93 4.98 -27.99
N LEU A 373 3.37 4.35 -26.96
CA LEU A 373 4.12 3.46 -26.07
C LEU A 373 4.66 2.22 -26.79
N VAL A 374 3.86 1.61 -27.65
CA VAL A 374 4.24 0.38 -28.40
C VAL A 374 5.19 0.70 -29.55
N ASP A 375 4.94 1.76 -30.34
CA ASP A 375 5.80 2.18 -31.46
C ASP A 375 7.22 2.55 -30.98
N ASN A 376 7.37 3.05 -29.75
CA ASN A 376 8.65 3.35 -29.13
C ASN A 376 9.22 2.20 -28.28
N ASN A 377 8.62 1.03 -28.34
CA ASN A 377 9.06 -0.19 -27.66
C ASN A 377 9.17 -0.06 -26.12
N TYR A 378 8.27 0.71 -25.49
CA TYR A 378 8.28 0.93 -24.04
C TYR A 378 7.47 -0.11 -23.26
N VAL A 379 6.47 -0.77 -23.88
CA VAL A 379 5.64 -1.77 -23.21
C VAL A 379 6.38 -3.10 -23.15
N GLU A 380 6.77 -3.51 -21.95
CA GLU A 380 7.44 -4.79 -21.75
C GLU A 380 6.43 -5.92 -21.48
N THR A 381 5.56 -5.73 -20.51
CA THR A 381 4.60 -6.76 -20.09
C THR A 381 3.31 -6.14 -19.60
N VAL A 382 2.19 -6.80 -19.87
CA VAL A 382 0.89 -6.52 -19.26
C VAL A 382 0.42 -7.76 -18.50
N ILE A 383 0.08 -7.62 -17.22
CA ILE A 383 -0.27 -8.74 -16.33
C ILE A 383 -1.67 -8.49 -15.77
N SER A 384 -2.64 -9.35 -16.02
CA SER A 384 -3.94 -9.29 -15.33
C SER A 384 -3.86 -9.94 -13.96
N LEU A 385 -4.49 -9.33 -12.98
CA LEU A 385 -4.59 -9.87 -11.63
C LEU A 385 -6.03 -10.34 -11.34
N ALA A 386 -6.16 -11.21 -10.35
CA ALA A 386 -7.45 -11.70 -9.90
C ALA A 386 -8.38 -10.55 -9.48
N PRO A 387 -9.70 -10.67 -9.71
CA PRO A 387 -10.66 -9.72 -9.19
C PRO A 387 -10.70 -9.76 -7.65
N ASN A 388 -11.23 -8.72 -7.05
CA ASN A 388 -11.43 -8.62 -5.61
C ASN A 388 -10.15 -8.79 -4.76
N LEU A 389 -8.99 -8.38 -5.29
CA LEU A 389 -7.74 -8.31 -4.52
C LEU A 389 -7.63 -7.00 -3.73
N PHE A 390 -8.13 -5.91 -4.28
CA PHE A 390 -8.02 -4.57 -3.69
C PHE A 390 -9.24 -4.23 -2.84
N PHE A 391 -9.00 -3.47 -1.77
CA PHE A 391 -10.10 -2.93 -0.97
C PHE A 391 -10.92 -1.92 -1.77
N GLY A 392 -12.24 -1.95 -1.58
CA GLY A 392 -13.15 -1.00 -2.22
C GLY A 392 -13.47 -1.25 -3.70
N THR A 393 -12.86 -2.25 -4.35
CA THR A 393 -13.21 -2.65 -5.73
C THR A 393 -13.24 -4.16 -5.91
N THR A 394 -14.24 -4.63 -6.65
CA THR A 394 -14.34 -6.04 -7.06
C THR A 394 -13.76 -6.29 -8.45
N ILE A 395 -13.30 -5.24 -9.12
CA ILE A 395 -12.80 -5.32 -10.50
C ILE A 395 -11.36 -5.85 -10.47
N GLY A 396 -11.03 -6.78 -11.37
CA GLY A 396 -9.65 -7.17 -11.62
C GLY A 396 -8.87 -6.01 -12.22
N VAL A 397 -7.67 -5.75 -11.72
CA VAL A 397 -6.75 -4.75 -12.26
C VAL A 397 -5.63 -5.42 -13.05
N SER A 398 -4.85 -4.63 -13.76
CA SER A 398 -3.68 -5.12 -14.48
C SER A 398 -2.44 -4.32 -14.08
N ILE A 399 -1.27 -4.96 -14.16
CA ILE A 399 0.01 -4.28 -14.01
C ILE A 399 0.57 -4.03 -15.40
N LEU A 400 0.92 -2.77 -15.70
CA LEU A 400 1.67 -2.37 -16.88
C LEU A 400 3.13 -2.24 -16.49
N VAL A 401 4.00 -3.02 -17.14
CA VAL A 401 5.44 -2.92 -16.99
C VAL A 401 6.03 -2.19 -18.18
N LEU A 402 6.66 -1.06 -17.92
CA LEU A 402 7.36 -0.25 -18.90
C LEU A 402 8.87 -0.40 -18.72
N SER A 403 9.60 -0.45 -19.83
CA SER A 403 11.07 -0.48 -19.86
C SER A 403 11.58 0.34 -21.03
N LYS A 404 12.64 1.14 -20.79
CA LYS A 404 13.38 1.83 -21.86
C LYS A 404 14.56 1.00 -22.39
N HIS A 405 14.77 -0.21 -21.86
CA HIS A 405 15.92 -1.06 -22.16
C HIS A 405 15.50 -2.45 -22.67
N LYS A 406 14.42 -2.53 -23.42
CA LYS A 406 14.03 -3.77 -24.09
C LYS A 406 15.02 -4.12 -25.21
N THR A 407 15.34 -5.41 -25.33
CA THR A 407 16.25 -5.95 -26.35
C THR A 407 15.51 -6.51 -27.57
N ASP A 408 14.21 -6.75 -27.43
CA ASP A 408 13.31 -7.20 -28.50
C ASP A 408 12.09 -6.27 -28.63
N THR A 409 11.25 -6.50 -29.62
CA THR A 409 10.05 -5.69 -29.89
C THR A 409 8.75 -6.38 -29.44
N ASN A 410 8.83 -7.54 -28.80
CA ASN A 410 7.66 -8.27 -28.35
C ASN A 410 7.05 -7.61 -27.12
N THR A 411 5.74 -7.72 -26.97
CA THR A 411 5.03 -7.41 -25.72
C THR A 411 4.55 -8.71 -25.11
N GLN A 412 4.88 -8.90 -23.84
CA GLN A 412 4.42 -10.08 -23.09
C GLN A 412 3.07 -9.80 -22.43
N PHE A 413 2.16 -10.76 -22.52
CA PHE A 413 0.85 -10.74 -21.85
C PHE A 413 0.77 -11.94 -20.90
N ILE A 414 0.42 -11.70 -19.64
CA ILE A 414 0.29 -12.73 -18.59
C ILE A 414 -1.11 -12.65 -17.98
N ASP A 415 -1.87 -13.73 -18.08
CA ASP A 415 -3.15 -13.87 -17.42
C ASP A 415 -3.02 -14.55 -16.06
N ALA A 416 -2.81 -13.73 -15.02
CA ALA A 416 -2.77 -14.18 -13.64
C ALA A 416 -4.14 -14.01 -12.92
N SER A 417 -5.22 -13.79 -13.66
CA SER A 417 -6.55 -13.57 -13.08
C SER A 417 -7.09 -14.79 -12.32
N GLY A 418 -6.59 -15.99 -12.63
CA GLY A 418 -6.90 -17.23 -11.92
C GLY A 418 -6.02 -17.51 -10.70
N LEU A 419 -4.99 -16.70 -10.45
CA LEU A 419 -4.04 -16.92 -9.35
C LEU A 419 -4.47 -16.17 -8.09
N PHE A 420 -5.22 -16.83 -7.24
CA PHE A 420 -5.63 -16.29 -5.94
C PHE A 420 -6.05 -17.39 -4.97
N LYS A 421 -5.99 -17.06 -3.68
CA LYS A 421 -6.65 -17.79 -2.61
C LYS A 421 -7.90 -17.00 -2.20
N LYS A 422 -9.05 -17.67 -2.18
CA LYS A 422 -10.28 -17.05 -1.69
C LYS A 422 -10.21 -16.91 -0.18
N GLU A 423 -10.45 -15.70 0.32
CA GLU A 423 -10.61 -15.39 1.75
C GLU A 423 -12.03 -14.86 2.03
N THR A 424 -12.34 -14.54 3.28
CA THR A 424 -13.72 -14.20 3.70
C THR A 424 -14.26 -12.97 2.96
N ASN A 425 -13.48 -11.91 2.84
CA ASN A 425 -13.94 -10.64 2.27
C ASN A 425 -13.33 -10.34 0.90
N ASN A 426 -12.07 -10.71 0.70
CA ASN A 426 -11.30 -10.41 -0.50
C ASN A 426 -10.55 -11.67 -0.97
N ASN A 427 -10.08 -11.66 -2.21
CA ASN A 427 -9.10 -12.63 -2.66
C ASN A 427 -7.70 -12.20 -2.20
N ALA A 428 -6.80 -13.17 -2.03
CA ALA A 428 -5.42 -12.91 -1.66
C ALA A 428 -4.46 -13.51 -2.68
N LEU A 429 -3.43 -12.75 -3.03
CA LEU A 429 -2.30 -13.26 -3.81
C LEU A 429 -1.33 -13.96 -2.83
N LEU A 430 -0.80 -15.11 -3.22
CA LEU A 430 0.17 -15.86 -2.41
C LEU A 430 1.58 -15.70 -2.98
N ASP A 431 2.60 -15.99 -2.17
CA ASP A 431 4.00 -15.99 -2.63
C ASP A 431 4.23 -16.98 -3.78
N SER A 432 3.60 -18.16 -3.75
CA SER A 432 3.64 -19.13 -4.85
C SER A 432 3.07 -18.58 -6.17
N HIS A 433 2.04 -17.73 -6.10
CA HIS A 433 1.49 -17.06 -7.28
C HIS A 433 2.45 -16.01 -7.82
N ILE A 434 3.11 -15.27 -6.93
CA ILE A 434 4.14 -14.29 -7.31
C ILE A 434 5.30 -14.99 -8.02
N GLU A 435 5.80 -16.10 -7.46
CA GLU A 435 6.87 -16.86 -8.09
C GLU A 435 6.49 -17.38 -9.49
N GLN A 436 5.27 -17.86 -9.66
CA GLN A 436 4.77 -18.33 -10.96
C GLN A 436 4.72 -17.18 -11.99
N ILE A 437 4.25 -16.00 -11.57
CA ILE A 437 4.23 -14.81 -12.45
C ILE A 437 5.67 -14.39 -12.80
N MET A 438 6.55 -14.31 -11.81
CA MET A 438 7.94 -13.89 -12.02
C MET A 438 8.71 -14.86 -12.91
N GLN A 439 8.54 -16.17 -12.73
CA GLN A 439 9.20 -17.18 -13.58
C GLN A 439 8.88 -16.97 -15.05
N VAL A 440 7.61 -16.75 -15.39
CA VAL A 440 7.19 -16.53 -16.78
C VAL A 440 7.60 -15.14 -17.25
N PHE A 441 7.52 -14.13 -16.37
CA PHE A 441 8.03 -12.79 -16.68
C PHE A 441 9.51 -12.81 -17.07
N GLU A 442 10.32 -13.59 -16.38
CA GLU A 442 11.77 -13.72 -16.65
C GLU A 442 12.07 -14.53 -17.91
N SER A 443 11.43 -15.69 -18.06
CA SER A 443 11.70 -16.60 -19.18
C SER A 443 11.16 -16.08 -20.51
N LYS A 444 10.14 -15.20 -20.50
CA LYS A 444 9.40 -14.73 -21.68
C LYS A 444 8.79 -15.86 -22.52
N GLU A 445 8.66 -17.05 -21.94
CA GLU A 445 8.09 -18.21 -22.60
C GLU A 445 6.57 -18.09 -22.77
N ASN A 446 6.07 -18.70 -23.85
CA ASN A 446 4.64 -18.89 -24.04
C ASN A 446 4.17 -20.07 -23.20
N VAL A 447 3.09 -19.85 -22.44
CA VAL A 447 2.44 -20.87 -21.62
C VAL A 447 0.95 -20.86 -21.93
N ASP A 448 0.42 -21.98 -22.36
CA ASP A 448 -0.99 -22.12 -22.74
C ASP A 448 -1.91 -21.62 -21.63
N HIS A 449 -2.88 -20.80 -21.99
CA HIS A 449 -3.88 -20.19 -21.09
C HIS A 449 -3.30 -19.30 -19.99
N PHE A 450 -2.00 -18.97 -20.05
CA PHE A 450 -1.36 -18.18 -19.00
C PHE A 450 -0.49 -17.04 -19.52
N ALA A 451 0.36 -17.26 -20.55
CA ALA A 451 1.24 -16.22 -21.07
C ALA A 451 1.53 -16.34 -22.55
N GLN A 452 1.62 -15.18 -23.20
CA GLN A 452 2.02 -15.07 -24.63
C GLN A 452 2.98 -13.90 -24.82
N SER A 453 4.07 -14.15 -25.54
CA SER A 453 4.98 -13.14 -26.06
C SER A 453 4.56 -12.79 -27.49
N VAL A 454 4.06 -11.59 -27.72
CA VAL A 454 3.38 -11.18 -28.95
C VAL A 454 4.26 -10.21 -29.72
N PRO A 455 4.58 -10.48 -31.02
CA PRO A 455 5.36 -9.58 -31.85
C PRO A 455 4.70 -8.22 -32.05
N PHE A 456 5.52 -7.18 -32.25
CA PHE A 456 5.06 -5.81 -32.50
C PHE A 456 4.01 -5.73 -33.62
N GLU A 457 4.23 -6.43 -34.73
CA GLU A 457 3.34 -6.40 -35.89
C GLU A 457 1.93 -6.89 -35.57
N GLN A 458 1.84 -7.89 -34.69
CA GLN A 458 0.54 -8.42 -34.27
C GLN A 458 -0.19 -7.44 -33.34
N VAL A 459 0.53 -6.78 -32.43
CA VAL A 459 -0.06 -5.75 -31.56
C VAL A 459 -0.52 -4.55 -32.38
N ALA A 460 0.30 -4.10 -33.33
CA ALA A 460 -0.03 -3.00 -34.23
C ALA A 460 -1.22 -3.33 -35.14
N ALA A 461 -1.28 -4.54 -35.69
CA ALA A 461 -2.41 -5.02 -36.52
C ALA A 461 -3.72 -5.15 -35.73
N ASN A 462 -3.65 -5.30 -34.40
CA ASN A 462 -4.80 -5.31 -33.49
C ASN A 462 -5.08 -3.93 -32.87
N ASP A 463 -4.86 -2.85 -33.64
CA ASP A 463 -5.15 -1.47 -33.23
C ASP A 463 -4.49 -1.05 -31.89
N TYR A 464 -3.31 -1.58 -31.61
CA TYR A 464 -2.59 -1.35 -30.36
C TYR A 464 -3.42 -1.70 -29.11
N ASN A 465 -4.30 -2.67 -29.24
CA ASN A 465 -5.03 -3.25 -28.11
C ASN A 465 -4.03 -4.00 -27.22
N LEU A 466 -4.00 -3.68 -25.94
CA LEU A 466 -3.15 -4.31 -24.93
C LEU A 466 -3.96 -5.14 -23.92
N SER A 467 -5.20 -5.45 -24.23
CA SER A 467 -6.05 -6.32 -23.41
C SER A 467 -5.54 -7.76 -23.48
N ILE A 468 -5.30 -8.36 -22.34
CA ILE A 468 -4.71 -9.69 -22.23
C ILE A 468 -5.56 -10.75 -22.92
N SER A 469 -6.89 -10.65 -22.79
CA SER A 469 -7.85 -11.56 -23.45
C SER A 469 -7.80 -11.54 -24.99
N SER A 470 -7.13 -10.56 -25.59
CA SER A 470 -6.91 -10.51 -27.04
C SER A 470 -5.76 -11.42 -27.50
N TYR A 471 -4.93 -11.90 -26.57
CA TYR A 471 -3.70 -12.64 -26.88
C TYR A 471 -3.54 -13.94 -26.09
N VAL A 472 -4.06 -13.99 -24.87
CA VAL A 472 -4.05 -15.18 -24.01
C VAL A 472 -5.46 -15.77 -24.00
N GLU A 473 -5.60 -16.97 -24.55
CA GLU A 473 -6.86 -17.68 -24.57
C GLU A 473 -7.22 -18.17 -23.17
N ALA A 474 -8.42 -17.85 -22.71
CA ALA A 474 -8.90 -18.34 -21.43
C ALA A 474 -9.07 -19.87 -21.45
N LYS A 475 -8.70 -20.52 -20.34
CA LYS A 475 -8.97 -21.96 -20.19
C LYS A 475 -10.48 -22.19 -20.22
N ASP A 476 -10.91 -23.07 -21.12
CA ASP A 476 -12.31 -23.50 -21.16
C ASP A 476 -12.61 -24.42 -19.96
N ASN A 477 -13.17 -23.85 -18.93
CA ASN A 477 -13.58 -24.55 -17.71
C ASN A 477 -15.05 -25.04 -17.77
N ARG A 478 -15.70 -24.94 -18.94
CA ARG A 478 -17.05 -25.46 -19.08
C ARG A 478 -17.01 -26.96 -18.90
N GLU A 479 -17.79 -27.49 -17.95
CA GLU A 479 -18.01 -28.92 -17.87
C GLU A 479 -18.60 -29.40 -19.18
N VAL A 480 -17.97 -30.36 -19.82
CA VAL A 480 -18.56 -31.08 -20.93
C VAL A 480 -19.64 -31.93 -20.35
N LEU A 481 -20.86 -31.38 -20.30
CA LEU A 481 -22.02 -32.11 -19.80
C LEU A 481 -22.38 -33.19 -20.81
N ASP A 482 -22.23 -34.43 -20.41
CA ASP A 482 -22.80 -35.54 -21.15
C ASP A 482 -24.33 -35.51 -20.97
N ILE A 483 -25.03 -34.97 -21.97
CA ILE A 483 -26.49 -34.81 -21.99
C ILE A 483 -27.16 -36.19 -21.86
N ALA A 484 -26.56 -37.23 -22.40
CA ALA A 484 -27.11 -38.58 -22.31
C ALA A 484 -27.04 -39.09 -20.86
N GLN A 485 -25.92 -38.89 -20.17
CA GLN A 485 -25.76 -39.24 -18.76
C GLN A 485 -26.68 -38.43 -17.87
N LEU A 486 -26.77 -37.11 -18.07
CA LEU A 486 -27.67 -36.22 -17.32
C LEU A 486 -29.15 -36.64 -17.48
N ASN A 487 -29.57 -37.00 -18.69
CA ASN A 487 -30.91 -37.48 -18.92
C ASN A 487 -31.17 -38.85 -18.24
N ALA A 488 -30.18 -39.73 -18.17
CA ALA A 488 -30.29 -40.98 -17.44
C ALA A 488 -30.41 -40.72 -15.93
N ASP A 489 -29.59 -39.83 -15.39
CA ASP A 489 -29.62 -39.46 -13.97
C ASP A 489 -30.94 -38.76 -13.61
N LEU A 490 -31.45 -37.88 -14.49
CA LEU A 490 -32.76 -37.25 -14.32
C LEU A 490 -33.89 -38.29 -14.27
N LYS A 491 -33.91 -39.25 -15.21
CA LYS A 491 -34.90 -40.31 -15.20
C LYS A 491 -34.85 -41.14 -13.91
N THR A 492 -33.66 -41.49 -13.46
CA THR A 492 -33.45 -42.21 -12.21
C THR A 492 -33.96 -41.42 -11.01
N THR A 493 -33.68 -40.13 -10.96
CA THR A 493 -34.13 -39.24 -9.89
C THR A 493 -35.64 -39.08 -9.88
N VAL A 494 -36.27 -38.88 -11.04
CA VAL A 494 -37.75 -38.80 -11.16
C VAL A 494 -38.39 -40.09 -10.71
N THR A 495 -37.89 -41.26 -11.14
CA THR A 495 -38.40 -42.55 -10.70
C THR A 495 -38.34 -42.72 -9.18
N ARG A 496 -37.26 -42.28 -8.55
CA ARG A 496 -37.09 -42.30 -7.09
C ARG A 496 -38.06 -41.35 -6.39
N ILE A 497 -38.31 -40.18 -6.94
CA ILE A 497 -39.30 -39.22 -6.43
C ILE A 497 -40.71 -39.84 -6.49
N ASP A 498 -41.06 -40.48 -7.60
CA ASP A 498 -42.37 -41.10 -7.77
C ASP A 498 -42.54 -42.31 -6.81
N GLN A 499 -41.48 -43.05 -6.51
CA GLN A 499 -41.51 -44.11 -5.52
C GLN A 499 -41.70 -43.52 -4.11
N LEU A 500 -40.95 -42.50 -3.73
CA LEU A 500 -41.10 -41.86 -2.42
C LEU A 500 -42.50 -41.24 -2.23
N ARG A 501 -43.09 -40.69 -3.27
CA ARG A 501 -44.47 -40.19 -3.22
C ARG A 501 -45.45 -41.33 -2.92
N ARG A 502 -45.35 -42.45 -3.64
CA ARG A 502 -46.20 -43.63 -3.37
C ARG A 502 -46.04 -44.17 -1.94
N ASP A 503 -44.79 -44.19 -1.43
CA ASP A 503 -44.52 -44.62 -0.07
C ASP A 503 -45.15 -43.67 0.96
N ILE A 504 -45.11 -42.36 0.71
CA ILE A 504 -45.77 -41.34 1.55
C ILE A 504 -47.29 -41.48 1.49
N ASP A 505 -47.85 -41.62 0.28
CA ASP A 505 -49.31 -41.80 0.10
C ASP A 505 -49.80 -43.06 0.82
N ALA A 506 -49.03 -44.17 0.80
CA ALA A 506 -49.33 -45.35 1.54
C ALA A 506 -49.35 -45.17 3.08
N ILE A 507 -48.35 -44.43 3.59
CA ILE A 507 -48.29 -44.07 5.02
C ILE A 507 -49.47 -43.18 5.42
N VAL A 508 -49.82 -42.20 4.58
CA VAL A 508 -50.96 -41.31 4.83
C VAL A 508 -52.28 -42.11 4.87
N ALA A 509 -52.50 -43.03 3.89
CA ALA A 509 -53.66 -43.85 3.86
C ALA A 509 -53.78 -44.79 5.12
N GLU A 510 -52.63 -45.33 5.58
CA GLU A 510 -52.60 -46.13 6.84
C GLU A 510 -52.95 -45.24 8.06
N ILE A 511 -52.53 -44.00 8.11
CA ILE A 511 -52.85 -43.10 9.22
C ILE A 511 -54.32 -42.65 9.17
N GLU A 512 -54.87 -42.42 7.97
CA GLU A 512 -56.24 -41.98 7.77
C GLU A 512 -57.25 -43.15 7.87
N GLY A 513 -56.79 -44.42 7.98
CA GLY A 513 -57.62 -45.60 8.12
C GLY A 513 -58.36 -45.96 6.83
N GLU A 514 -57.88 -45.49 5.66
CA GLU A 514 -58.39 -45.91 4.36
C GLU A 514 -57.74 -47.26 3.98
N GLU A 515 -58.56 -48.32 3.75
CA GLU A 515 -58.08 -49.56 3.11
C GLU A 515 -57.73 -49.26 1.64
N LEU A 516 -56.48 -49.55 1.24
CA LEU A 516 -55.98 -49.44 -0.12
C LEU A 516 -56.70 -50.38 -1.10
#